data_01c95b412edead50cbdfe31f8cbd5c28
#
_entry.id   01c95b412edead50cbdfe31f8cbd5c28
#
_cell.length_a   1.000
_cell.length_b   1.000
_cell.length_c   1.000
_cell.angle_alpha   90.00
_cell.angle_beta   90.00
_cell.angle_gamma   90.00
#
_symmetry.space_group_name_H-M   'P 1'
#
loop_
_entity.id
_entity.type
_entity.pdbx_description
1 polymer ?
#
loop_
_entity_poly.entity_id
_entity_poly.type
_entity_poly.pdbx_seq_one_letter_code
_entity_poly.pdbx_strand_id
1 'polypeptide(L)' 'MKQEFYSNEQLPCMLNAKDVEGYMRISRAEAYEQMHSEGFPLIRIGKRMLAPRDKFLEWVDNKTAR' A
#
# COMPACT_ATOMS: atom_id res chain seq x y z
N MET A 1 6.43 19.90 -1.55
CA MET A 1 6.35 19.11 -2.73
C MET A 1 5.74 17.75 -2.46
N LYS A 2 4.95 17.33 -3.36
CA LYS A 2 4.24 16.09 -3.17
C LYS A 2 5.15 14.89 -3.35
N GLN A 3 5.00 13.93 -2.47
CA GLN A 3 5.75 12.71 -2.55
C GLN A 3 5.05 11.75 -3.50
N GLU A 4 5.78 11.26 -4.49
CA GLU A 4 5.21 10.29 -5.42
C GLU A 4 6.19 9.16 -5.64
N PHE A 5 5.65 7.97 -5.81
CA PHE A 5 6.47 6.81 -6.07
C PHE A 5 6.27 6.38 -7.51
N TYR A 6 7.34 6.45 -8.28
CA TYR A 6 7.27 6.15 -9.71
C TYR A 6 7.77 4.76 -10.04
N SER A 7 8.45 4.12 -9.12
CA SER A 7 8.92 2.77 -9.34
C SER A 7 8.89 2.01 -8.04
N ASN A 8 8.91 0.69 -8.15
CA ASN A 8 8.87 -0.15 -6.97
C ASN A 8 10.08 0.04 -6.08
N GLU A 9 11.17 0.46 -6.67
CA GLU A 9 12.41 0.62 -5.90
C GLU A 9 12.36 1.83 -4.98
N GLN A 10 11.42 2.73 -5.22
CA GLN A 10 11.28 3.90 -4.38
C GLN A 10 10.47 3.66 -3.13
N LEU A 11 9.85 2.51 -3.04
CA LEU A 11 9.03 2.18 -1.89
C LEU A 11 9.89 1.61 -0.76
N PRO A 12 9.58 1.96 0.48
CA PRO A 12 10.27 1.34 1.61
C PRO A 12 9.86 -0.12 1.74
N CYS A 13 10.63 -0.87 2.52
CA CYS A 13 10.33 -2.29 2.70
C CYS A 13 8.98 -2.53 3.35
N MET A 14 8.61 -1.64 4.27
CA MET A 14 7.31 -1.72 4.94
C MET A 14 6.56 -0.44 4.66
N LEU A 15 5.34 -0.59 4.17
CA LEU A 15 4.52 0.55 3.78
C LEU A 15 3.48 0.85 4.85
N ASN A 16 3.25 2.14 5.08
CA ASN A 16 2.14 2.56 5.93
C ASN A 16 1.03 3.10 5.02
N ALA A 17 -0.05 3.59 5.65
CA ALA A 17 -1.18 4.09 4.87
C ALA A 17 -0.78 5.22 3.94
N LYS A 18 0.12 6.08 4.41
CA LYS A 18 0.55 7.20 3.61
C LYS A 18 1.31 6.74 2.37
N ASP A 19 2.09 5.69 2.51
CA ASP A 19 2.82 5.13 1.37
C ASP A 19 1.85 4.55 0.35
N VAL A 20 0.81 3.90 0.83
CA VAL A 20 -0.21 3.33 -0.06
C VAL A 20 -0.91 4.45 -0.81
N GLU A 21 -1.26 5.53 -0.11
CA GLU A 21 -1.85 6.69 -0.76
C GLU A 21 -1.00 7.18 -1.91
N GLY A 22 0.27 7.37 -1.62
CA GLY A 22 1.19 7.93 -2.60
C GLY A 22 1.38 7.02 -3.80
N TYR A 23 1.52 5.75 -3.54
CA TYR A 23 1.75 4.80 -4.63
C TYR A 23 0.52 4.68 -5.51
N MET A 24 -0.65 4.54 -4.90
CA MET A 24 -1.88 4.34 -5.66
C MET A 24 -2.56 5.65 -6.04
N ARG A 25 -2.07 6.76 -5.49
CA ARG A 25 -2.60 8.10 -5.80
C ARG A 25 -4.09 8.18 -5.46
N ILE A 26 -4.40 7.74 -4.27
CA ILE A 26 -5.78 7.76 -3.78
C ILE A 26 -5.83 8.54 -2.48
N SER A 27 -7.02 8.78 -1.99
CA SER A 27 -7.20 9.52 -0.75
C SER A 27 -6.88 8.63 0.45
N ARG A 28 -6.73 9.26 1.61
CA ARG A 28 -6.48 8.54 2.84
C ARG A 28 -7.61 7.55 3.14
N ALA A 29 -8.85 7.99 2.97
CA ALA A 29 -9.98 7.13 3.23
C ALA A 29 -9.97 5.92 2.31
N GLU A 30 -9.65 6.15 1.05
CA GLU A 30 -9.59 5.06 0.09
C GLU A 30 -8.44 4.11 0.41
N ALA A 31 -7.33 4.65 0.89
CA ALA A 31 -6.20 3.81 1.26
C ALA A 31 -6.57 2.88 2.40
N TYR A 32 -7.24 3.42 3.42
CA TYR A 32 -7.69 2.59 4.53
C TYR A 32 -8.67 1.53 4.07
N GLU A 33 -9.54 1.89 3.14
CA GLU A 33 -10.51 0.96 2.59
C GLU A 33 -9.79 -0.21 1.94
N GLN A 34 -8.78 0.10 1.15
CA GLN A 34 -8.02 -0.94 0.46
C GLN A 34 -7.25 -1.80 1.45
N MET A 35 -6.69 -1.19 2.48
CA MET A 35 -5.92 -1.94 3.47
C MET A 35 -6.78 -2.89 4.29
N HIS A 36 -8.08 -2.64 4.34
CA HIS A 36 -8.99 -3.53 5.05
C HIS A 36 -9.70 -4.50 4.12
N SER A 37 -9.40 -4.43 2.84
CA SER A 37 -10.06 -5.32 1.89
C SER A 37 -9.49 -6.73 2.01
N GLU A 38 -10.27 -7.66 1.55
CA GLU A 38 -9.88 -9.05 1.62
C GLU A 38 -8.67 -9.31 0.73
N GLY A 39 -7.72 -10.05 1.25
CA GLY A 39 -6.54 -10.39 0.48
C GLY A 39 -5.40 -9.40 0.61
N PHE A 40 -5.65 -8.24 1.20
CA PHE A 40 -4.58 -7.27 1.38
C PHE A 40 -3.60 -7.78 2.44
N PRO A 41 -2.29 -7.70 2.16
CA PRO A 41 -1.28 -8.21 3.10
C PRO A 41 -1.05 -7.24 4.27
N LEU A 42 -2.03 -7.12 5.13
CA LEU A 42 -1.97 -6.18 6.24
C LEU A 42 -1.29 -6.78 7.46
N ILE A 43 -0.35 -6.03 8.01
CA ILE A 43 0.32 -6.40 9.25
C ILE A 43 0.03 -5.31 10.25
N ARG A 44 -0.48 -5.71 11.42
CA ARG A 44 -0.79 -4.75 12.46
C ARG A 44 0.22 -4.88 13.59
N ILE A 45 0.91 -3.79 13.88
CA ILE A 45 1.88 -3.77 14.97
C ILE A 45 1.48 -2.62 15.88
N GLY A 46 0.96 -2.96 17.05
CA GLY A 46 0.42 -1.95 17.95
C GLY A 46 -0.72 -1.23 17.25
N LYS A 47 -0.60 0.07 17.12
CA LYS A 47 -1.62 0.87 16.46
C LYS A 47 -1.29 1.12 15.00
N ARG A 48 -0.20 0.57 14.53
CA ARG A 48 0.26 0.84 13.17
C ARG A 48 -0.21 -0.26 12.24
N MET A 49 -0.63 0.17 11.06
CA MET A 49 -1.01 -0.76 10.01
C MET A 49 0.04 -0.67 8.92
N LEU A 50 0.65 -1.78 8.61
CA LEU A 50 1.75 -1.83 7.68
C LEU A 50 1.54 -2.94 6.67
N ALA A 51 2.27 -2.87 5.56
CA ALA A 51 2.22 -3.92 4.56
C ALA A 51 3.62 -4.10 3.99
N PRO A 52 4.08 -5.35 3.85
CA PRO A 52 5.37 -5.60 3.21
C PRO A 52 5.30 -5.15 1.76
N ARG A 53 6.34 -4.47 1.30
CA ARG A 53 6.34 -3.94 -0.05
C ARG A 53 6.11 -5.03 -1.09
N ASP A 54 6.83 -6.12 -0.99
CA ASP A 54 6.74 -7.17 -2.01
C ASP A 54 5.34 -7.76 -2.08
N LYS A 55 4.74 -7.99 -0.92
CA LYS A 55 3.40 -8.55 -0.88
C LYS A 55 2.36 -7.56 -1.36
N PHE A 56 2.57 -6.29 -1.04
CA PHE A 56 1.69 -5.24 -1.50
C PHE A 56 1.71 -5.15 -3.02
N LEU A 57 2.90 -5.20 -3.60
CA LEU A 57 3.02 -5.12 -5.05
C LEU A 57 2.39 -6.32 -5.73
N GLU A 58 2.53 -7.47 -5.12
CA GLU A 58 1.89 -8.68 -5.64
C GLU A 58 0.37 -8.54 -5.61
N TRP A 59 -0.13 -7.97 -4.52
CA TRP A 59 -1.57 -7.76 -4.38
C TRP A 59 -2.09 -6.79 -5.44
N VAL A 60 -1.35 -5.72 -5.68
CA VAL A 60 -1.73 -4.76 -6.71
C VAL A 60 -1.73 -5.43 -8.09
N ASP A 61 -0.72 -6.24 -8.33
CA ASP A 61 -0.58 -6.95 -9.59
C ASP A 61 -1.79 -7.84 -9.83
N ASN A 62 -2.20 -8.56 -8.79
CA ASN A 62 -3.34 -9.46 -8.92
C ASN A 62 -4.62 -8.70 -9.17
N LYS A 63 -4.74 -7.50 -8.62
CA LYS A 63 -5.93 -6.71 -8.83
C LYS A 63 -6.05 -6.24 -10.26
N THR A 64 -4.92 -5.96 -10.88
CA THR A 64 -4.94 -5.41 -12.23
C THR A 64 -4.80 -6.46 -13.30
N ALA A 65 -4.56 -7.69 -12.93
CA ALA A 65 -4.27 -8.74 -13.88
C ALA A 65 -5.50 -9.37 -14.50
N ARG A 66 -6.62 -8.74 -14.43
CA ARG A 66 -7.84 -9.31 -14.94
C ARG A 66 -8.26 -8.86 -16.26
#